data_a8b65946161f6ceea3a31a35160ec617
#
_entry.id   a8b65946161f6ceea3a31a35160ec617
#
_cell.length_a   1.000
_cell.length_b   1.000
_cell.length_c   1.000
_cell.angle_alpha   90.00
_cell.angle_beta   90.00
_cell.angle_gamma   90.00
#
_symmetry.space_group_name_H-M   'P 1'
#
loop_
_entity.id
_entity.type
_entity.pdbx_description
1 polymer ?
#
loop_
_entity_poly.entity_id
_entity_poly.type
_entity_poly.pdbx_seq_one_letter_code
_entity_poly.pdbx_strand_id
1 'polypeptide(L)'
;MLPNLIQTIDVLTKEEVDYVLSLLDPDWYEPTTVFGMSGCEVNRDIRTNYRICLSDESTAAKIMHEGMNKALLKYREEIGHINGQFLTYPVPGSYRTNCYREPIQVLRYQEGEFYNWHSDTASDCRVKEYHRAISVVLYLTEDFEGGRTE
;
A
#
# COMPACT_ATOMS: atom_id res chain seq x y z
N MET A 1 -10.97 8.01 25.09
CA MET A 1 -11.41 7.29 23.88
C MET A 1 -10.15 6.87 23.14
N LEU A 2 -9.99 5.59 22.79
CA LEU A 2 -8.86 5.17 21.99
C LEU A 2 -9.00 5.78 20.58
N PRO A 3 -7.90 6.24 19.96
CA PRO A 3 -7.96 6.81 18.63
C PRO A 3 -8.37 5.74 17.62
N ASN A 4 -9.11 6.15 16.60
CA ASN A 4 -9.37 5.27 15.47
C ASN A 4 -8.10 5.16 14.63
N LEU A 5 -7.42 4.02 14.76
CA LEU A 5 -6.18 3.74 14.02
C LEU A 5 -6.44 3.33 12.57
N ILE A 6 -7.68 3.04 12.20
CA ILE A 6 -8.10 2.71 10.84
C ILE A 6 -8.97 3.84 10.33
N GLN A 7 -8.58 4.45 9.22
CA GLN A 7 -9.30 5.55 8.61
C GLN A 7 -9.48 5.32 7.12
N THR A 8 -10.65 5.69 6.61
CA THR A 8 -10.95 5.72 5.18
C THR A 8 -11.02 7.18 4.74
N ILE A 9 -10.24 7.54 3.73
CA ILE A 9 -10.08 8.92 3.26
C ILE A 9 -10.14 8.94 1.74
N ASP A 10 -11.03 9.73 1.17
CA ASP A 10 -11.09 9.95 -0.28
C ASP A 10 -9.93 10.85 -0.71
N VAL A 11 -9.12 10.39 -1.64
CA VAL A 11 -7.87 11.05 -2.01
C VAL A 11 -7.66 11.24 -3.51
N LEU A 12 -8.33 10.45 -4.34
CA LEU A 12 -8.30 10.56 -5.79
C LEU A 12 -9.72 10.78 -6.32
N THR A 13 -9.84 11.55 -7.39
CA THR A 13 -11.08 11.65 -8.15
C THR A 13 -11.28 10.40 -9.01
N LYS A 14 -12.51 10.21 -9.51
CA LYS A 14 -12.79 9.11 -10.42
C LYS A 14 -11.95 9.20 -11.69
N GLU A 15 -11.77 10.40 -12.23
CA GLU A 15 -10.96 10.64 -13.43
C GLU A 15 -9.48 10.29 -13.20
N GLU A 16 -8.94 10.62 -12.03
CA GLU A 16 -7.57 10.22 -11.64
C GLU A 16 -7.44 8.71 -11.52
N VAL A 17 -8.43 8.04 -10.93
CA VAL A 17 -8.46 6.57 -10.82
C VAL A 17 -8.53 5.93 -12.21
N ASP A 18 -9.48 6.37 -13.05
CA ASP A 18 -9.64 5.86 -14.42
C ASP A 18 -8.35 6.06 -15.23
N TYR A 19 -7.68 7.20 -15.06
CA TYR A 19 -6.40 7.47 -15.72
C TYR A 19 -5.29 6.55 -15.20
N VAL A 20 -5.15 6.39 -13.88
CA VAL A 20 -4.19 5.43 -13.30
C VAL A 20 -4.41 4.04 -13.86
N LEU A 21 -5.64 3.55 -13.87
CA LEU A 21 -5.98 2.22 -14.40
C LEU A 21 -5.62 2.08 -15.88
N SER A 22 -5.82 3.14 -16.68
CA SER A 22 -5.45 3.14 -18.11
C SER A 22 -3.94 3.03 -18.37
N LEU A 23 -3.11 3.36 -17.39
CA LEU A 23 -1.64 3.28 -17.48
C LEU A 23 -1.10 1.90 -17.09
N LEU A 24 -1.94 1.01 -16.57
CA LEU A 24 -1.53 -0.32 -16.12
C LEU A 24 -1.75 -1.33 -17.26
N ASP A 25 -0.67 -1.88 -17.78
CA ASP A 25 -0.75 -2.94 -18.78
C ASP A 25 -1.15 -4.26 -18.11
N PRO A 26 -2.23 -4.92 -18.56
CA PRO A 26 -2.66 -6.22 -18.03
C PRO A 26 -1.57 -7.30 -18.09
N ASP A 27 -0.65 -7.22 -19.03
CA ASP A 27 0.44 -8.19 -19.21
C ASP A 27 1.60 -8.01 -18.21
N TRP A 28 1.61 -6.92 -17.46
CA TRP A 28 2.64 -6.67 -16.44
C TRP A 28 2.36 -7.35 -15.09
N TYR A 29 1.18 -7.94 -14.92
CA TYR A 29 0.85 -8.61 -13.67
C TYR A 29 1.62 -9.92 -13.49
N GLU A 30 2.37 -10.02 -12.41
CA GLU A 30 3.08 -11.22 -11.98
C GLU A 30 2.45 -11.83 -10.72
N PRO A 31 2.61 -13.14 -10.48
CA PRO A 31 2.19 -13.74 -9.23
C PRO A 31 2.83 -13.03 -8.03
N THR A 32 2.01 -12.72 -7.02
CA THR A 32 2.53 -12.18 -5.77
C THR A 32 3.37 -13.20 -5.02
N THR A 33 4.35 -12.69 -4.29
CA THR A 33 5.20 -13.51 -3.43
C THR A 33 4.86 -13.28 -1.96
N VAL A 34 5.18 -14.26 -1.14
CA VAL A 34 5.22 -14.18 0.33
C VAL A 34 6.66 -14.37 0.79
N PHE A 35 6.93 -13.97 2.03
CA PHE A 35 8.23 -14.19 2.62
C PHE A 35 8.29 -15.58 3.26
N GLY A 36 9.12 -16.45 2.71
CA GLY A 36 9.38 -17.80 3.19
C GLY A 36 10.75 -17.93 3.86
N MET A 37 11.11 -19.13 4.24
CA MET A 37 12.38 -19.42 4.95
C MET A 37 13.64 -19.08 4.14
N SER A 38 13.56 -19.15 2.81
CA SER A 38 14.67 -18.89 1.87
C SER A 38 14.57 -17.56 1.13
N GLY A 39 13.61 -16.70 1.46
CA GLY A 39 13.38 -15.41 0.81
C GLY A 39 11.96 -15.28 0.26
N CYS A 40 11.79 -14.41 -0.75
CA CYS A 40 10.48 -14.24 -1.37
C CYS A 40 10.19 -15.41 -2.31
N GLU A 41 9.05 -16.05 -2.11
CA GLU A 41 8.58 -17.19 -2.90
C GLU A 41 7.10 -17.07 -3.26
N VAL A 42 6.69 -17.70 -4.36
CA VAL A 42 5.27 -17.84 -4.70
C VAL A 42 4.70 -19.01 -3.90
N ASN A 43 3.76 -18.72 -3.00
CA ASN A 43 3.08 -19.74 -2.21
C ASN A 43 1.55 -19.57 -2.37
N ARG A 44 0.95 -20.42 -3.18
CA ARG A 44 -0.47 -20.37 -3.53
C ARG A 44 -1.41 -20.80 -2.43
N ASP A 45 -0.93 -21.46 -1.38
CA ASP A 45 -1.73 -21.80 -0.19
C ASP A 45 -1.88 -20.59 0.75
N ILE A 46 -1.05 -19.57 0.58
CA ILE A 46 -1.07 -18.36 1.41
C ILE A 46 -1.64 -17.18 0.63
N ARG A 47 -1.26 -17.04 -0.66
CA ARG A 47 -1.59 -15.87 -1.48
C ARG A 47 -1.70 -16.23 -2.96
N THR A 48 -2.82 -15.88 -3.58
CA THR A 48 -3.10 -16.29 -4.97
C THR A 48 -3.19 -15.14 -5.97
N ASN A 49 -3.31 -13.90 -5.51
CA ASN A 49 -3.45 -12.72 -6.35
C ASN A 49 -2.18 -12.37 -7.15
N TYR A 50 -2.31 -11.39 -8.02
CA TYR A 50 -1.23 -10.87 -8.87
C TYR A 50 -0.90 -9.42 -8.53
N ARG A 51 0.30 -8.97 -8.91
CA ARG A 51 0.75 -7.60 -8.68
C ARG A 51 1.50 -7.02 -9.86
N ILE A 52 1.52 -5.69 -9.92
CA ILE A 52 2.51 -4.89 -10.65
C ILE A 52 3.32 -4.11 -9.61
N CYS A 53 4.64 -4.16 -9.66
CA CYS A 53 5.50 -3.27 -8.88
C CYS A 53 5.80 -2.03 -9.72
N LEU A 54 5.29 -0.88 -9.30
CA LEU A 54 5.49 0.37 -10.04
C LEU A 54 6.83 1.00 -9.73
N SER A 55 7.46 1.54 -10.76
CA SER A 55 8.56 2.48 -10.58
C SER A 55 8.01 3.79 -9.99
N ASP A 56 8.70 4.37 -9.00
CA ASP A 56 8.35 5.67 -8.42
C ASP A 56 8.36 6.80 -9.45
N GLU A 57 9.08 6.64 -10.55
CA GLU A 57 9.13 7.59 -11.65
C GLU A 57 7.92 7.49 -12.61
N SER A 58 7.13 6.42 -12.52
CA SER A 58 5.95 6.26 -13.37
C SER A 58 4.87 7.29 -13.05
N THR A 59 4.10 7.70 -14.06
CA THR A 59 2.99 8.63 -13.88
C THR A 59 1.94 8.08 -12.92
N ALA A 60 1.61 6.80 -13.03
CA ALA A 60 0.67 6.14 -12.12
C ALA A 60 1.14 6.22 -10.66
N ALA A 61 2.42 5.91 -10.40
CA ALA A 61 2.97 5.99 -9.05
C ALA A 61 2.94 7.43 -8.50
N LYS A 62 3.26 8.43 -9.31
CA LYS A 62 3.24 9.85 -8.89
C LYS A 62 1.84 10.29 -8.46
N ILE A 63 0.82 9.97 -9.25
CA ILE A 63 -0.58 10.30 -8.92
C ILE A 63 -0.99 9.62 -7.60
N MET A 64 -0.73 8.31 -7.47
CA MET A 64 -1.07 7.57 -6.27
C MET A 64 -0.30 8.08 -5.05
N HIS A 65 0.97 8.43 -5.19
CA HIS A 65 1.75 9.02 -4.10
C HIS A 65 1.20 10.35 -3.62
N GLU A 66 0.72 11.21 -4.53
CA GLU A 66 0.08 12.47 -4.15
C GLU A 66 -1.20 12.23 -3.33
N GLY A 67 -2.04 11.27 -3.75
CA GLY A 67 -3.22 10.87 -3.01
C GLY A 67 -2.86 10.32 -1.61
N MET A 68 -1.93 9.37 -1.54
CA MET A 68 -1.49 8.79 -0.27
C MET A 68 -0.85 9.84 0.65
N ASN A 69 -0.11 10.80 0.13
CA ASN A 69 0.46 11.88 0.93
C ASN A 69 -0.64 12.75 1.57
N LYS A 70 -1.73 13.05 0.84
CA LYS A 70 -2.90 13.76 1.40
C LYS A 70 -3.52 12.96 2.55
N ALA A 71 -3.69 11.64 2.36
CA ALA A 71 -4.22 10.76 3.41
C ALA A 71 -3.31 10.72 4.64
N LEU A 72 -2.00 10.57 4.44
CA LEU A 72 -1.03 10.52 5.53
C LEU A 72 -0.96 11.82 6.33
N LEU A 73 -1.09 12.99 5.67
CA LEU A 73 -1.18 14.27 6.37
C LEU A 73 -2.40 14.31 7.28
N LYS A 74 -3.57 13.95 6.74
CA LYS A 74 -4.82 13.94 7.51
C LYS A 74 -4.75 12.95 8.67
N TYR A 75 -4.24 11.75 8.41
CA TYR A 75 -4.03 10.73 9.43
C TYR A 75 -3.09 11.22 10.55
N ARG A 76 -2.00 11.91 10.19
CA ARG A 76 -1.07 12.51 11.15
C ARG A 76 -1.72 13.56 12.04
N GLU A 77 -2.59 14.39 11.50
CA GLU A 77 -3.31 15.40 12.27
C GLU A 77 -4.16 14.75 13.38
N GLU A 78 -4.74 13.59 13.10
CA GLU A 78 -5.60 12.90 14.05
C GLU A 78 -4.84 12.06 15.09
N ILE A 79 -3.75 11.39 14.71
CA ILE A 79 -3.04 10.45 15.60
C ILE A 79 -1.64 10.89 16.02
N GLY A 80 -1.10 11.96 15.41
CA GLY A 80 0.27 12.40 15.65
C GLY A 80 0.57 12.77 17.10
N HIS A 81 -0.43 13.28 17.82
CA HIS A 81 -0.30 13.60 19.24
C HIS A 81 -0.13 12.36 20.15
N ILE A 82 -0.43 11.17 19.62
CA ILE A 82 -0.33 9.89 20.37
C ILE A 82 1.00 9.22 20.09
N ASN A 83 1.48 9.33 18.87
CA ASN A 83 2.77 8.79 18.45
C ASN A 83 3.69 9.91 17.99
N GLY A 84 4.55 10.38 18.88
CA GLY A 84 5.49 11.46 18.59
C GLY A 84 6.44 11.17 17.43
N GLN A 85 6.73 9.90 17.13
CA GLN A 85 7.52 9.52 15.95
C GLN A 85 6.77 9.81 14.65
N PHE A 86 5.44 9.76 14.68
CA PHE A 86 4.61 10.03 13.53
C PHE A 86 4.61 11.52 13.14
N LEU A 87 4.87 12.42 14.08
CA LEU A 87 5.00 13.86 13.81
C LEU A 87 6.18 14.19 12.91
N THR A 88 7.20 13.33 12.88
CA THR A 88 8.39 13.48 12.05
C THR A 88 8.29 12.76 10.71
N TYR A 89 7.15 12.15 10.42
CA TYR A 89 6.91 11.42 9.17
C TYR A 89 7.05 12.36 7.95
N PRO A 90 7.46 11.83 6.77
CA PRO A 90 7.80 12.66 5.63
C PRO A 90 6.73 13.68 5.30
N VAL A 91 7.14 14.92 5.18
CA VAL A 91 6.33 15.92 4.52
C VAL A 91 6.13 15.46 3.07
N PRO A 92 4.91 15.56 2.50
CA PRO A 92 4.66 15.21 1.12
C PRO A 92 5.70 15.84 0.19
N GLY A 93 6.25 15.03 -0.72
CA GLY A 93 7.31 15.47 -1.63
C GLY A 93 8.74 15.46 -1.05
N SER A 94 8.92 15.17 0.23
CA SER A 94 10.24 14.99 0.83
C SER A 94 10.66 13.53 0.81
N TYR A 95 11.60 13.18 -0.05
CA TYR A 95 12.25 11.85 -0.06
C TYR A 95 13.40 11.74 0.96
N ARG A 96 13.71 12.83 1.67
CA ARG A 96 14.83 12.91 2.61
C ARG A 96 14.33 12.83 4.04
N THR A 97 13.78 11.70 4.42
CA THR A 97 13.41 11.46 5.81
C THR A 97 13.99 10.15 6.26
N ASN A 98 14.09 9.96 7.56
CA ASN A 98 14.52 8.70 8.16
C ASN A 98 13.49 7.57 7.98
N CYS A 99 12.46 7.80 7.19
CA CYS A 99 11.39 6.83 6.94
C CYS A 99 11.54 6.28 5.53
N TYR A 100 11.64 4.97 5.44
CA TYR A 100 11.62 4.24 4.19
C TYR A 100 10.19 4.07 3.70
N ARG A 101 9.95 4.31 2.42
CA ARG A 101 8.69 4.00 1.74
C ARG A 101 8.92 2.85 0.77
N GLU A 102 8.13 1.80 0.92
CA GLU A 102 8.15 0.71 -0.04
C GLU A 102 7.55 1.17 -1.39
N PRO A 103 8.02 0.62 -2.51
CA PRO A 103 7.41 0.85 -3.82
C PRO A 103 5.93 0.47 -3.83
N ILE A 104 5.15 1.17 -4.66
CA ILE A 104 3.74 0.85 -4.82
C ILE A 104 3.60 -0.50 -5.51
N GLN A 105 2.79 -1.36 -4.92
CA GLN A 105 2.33 -2.60 -5.52
C GLN A 105 0.85 -2.43 -5.87
N VAL A 106 0.53 -2.52 -7.16
CA VAL A 106 -0.87 -2.59 -7.60
C VAL A 106 -1.28 -4.06 -7.59
N LEU A 107 -2.23 -4.37 -6.73
CA LEU A 107 -2.73 -5.74 -6.55
C LEU A 107 -3.99 -5.95 -7.38
N ARG A 108 -4.07 -7.08 -8.06
CA ARG A 108 -5.28 -7.53 -8.76
C ARG A 108 -5.76 -8.81 -8.11
N TYR A 109 -7.02 -8.81 -7.73
CA TYR A 109 -7.74 -9.99 -7.26
C TYR A 109 -8.84 -10.34 -8.25
N GLN A 110 -8.92 -11.59 -8.64
CA GLN A 110 -10.02 -12.18 -9.38
C GLN A 110 -10.92 -12.98 -8.44
N GLU A 111 -12.08 -13.40 -8.91
CA GLU A 111 -13.00 -14.23 -8.12
C GLU A 111 -12.26 -15.46 -7.57
N GLY A 112 -12.40 -15.71 -6.27
CA GLY A 112 -11.75 -16.80 -5.56
C GLY A 112 -10.26 -16.58 -5.19
N GLU A 113 -9.65 -15.48 -5.61
CA GLU A 113 -8.30 -15.15 -5.18
C GLU A 113 -8.31 -14.55 -3.77
N PHE A 114 -7.25 -14.82 -3.01
CA PHE A 114 -7.14 -14.44 -1.61
C PHE A 114 -5.71 -14.12 -1.17
N TYR A 115 -5.62 -13.50 -0.03
CA TYR A 115 -4.44 -13.43 0.81
C TYR A 115 -4.84 -13.72 2.25
N ASN A 116 -4.29 -14.77 2.82
CA ASN A 116 -4.61 -15.20 4.18
C ASN A 116 -4.23 -14.12 5.22
N TRP A 117 -4.79 -14.25 6.40
CA TRP A 117 -4.45 -13.43 7.57
C TRP A 117 -2.95 -13.38 7.77
N HIS A 118 -2.42 -12.17 7.87
CA HIS A 118 -1.01 -11.91 8.03
C HIS A 118 -0.79 -10.63 8.83
N SER A 119 0.43 -10.42 9.27
CA SER A 119 0.84 -9.17 9.90
C SER A 119 1.74 -8.39 8.96
N ASP A 120 1.44 -7.12 8.76
CA ASP A 120 2.27 -6.20 7.99
C ASP A 120 3.49 -5.70 8.76
N THR A 121 3.63 -6.04 10.04
CA THR A 121 4.76 -5.59 10.87
C THR A 121 6.07 -6.30 10.57
N ALA A 122 6.05 -7.36 9.76
CA ALA A 122 7.28 -8.04 9.34
C ALA A 122 8.18 -7.07 8.55
N SER A 123 9.42 -6.97 8.96
CA SER A 123 10.42 -6.19 8.23
C SER A 123 10.60 -6.74 6.82
N ASP A 124 10.82 -5.85 5.85
CA ASP A 124 11.37 -6.27 4.56
C ASP A 124 12.64 -7.11 4.82
N CYS A 125 12.68 -8.31 4.25
CA CYS A 125 13.81 -9.24 4.39
C CYS A 125 15.16 -8.64 3.99
N ARG A 126 15.14 -7.56 3.22
CA ARG A 126 16.34 -6.86 2.74
C ARG A 126 16.86 -5.82 3.70
N VAL A 127 16.04 -5.37 4.65
CA VAL A 127 16.41 -4.29 5.57
C VAL A 127 15.95 -4.65 6.97
N LYS A 128 16.75 -5.41 7.70
CA LYS A 128 16.46 -5.92 9.05
C LYS A 128 16.17 -4.84 10.11
N GLU A 129 16.44 -3.58 9.80
CA GLU A 129 16.35 -2.46 10.74
C GLU A 129 15.04 -1.68 10.64
N TYR A 130 14.20 -1.93 9.63
CA TYR A 130 12.96 -1.18 9.43
C TYR A 130 11.73 -2.04 9.69
N HIS A 131 10.80 -1.49 10.44
CA HIS A 131 9.47 -2.05 10.66
C HIS A 131 8.44 -1.20 9.94
N ARG A 132 7.47 -1.85 9.31
CA ARG A 132 6.31 -1.15 8.77
C ARG A 132 5.53 -0.53 9.91
N ALA A 133 5.44 0.78 9.93
CA ALA A 133 4.70 1.54 10.94
C ALA A 133 3.27 1.84 10.48
N ILE A 134 3.07 1.96 9.16
CA ILE A 134 1.78 2.30 8.56
C ILE A 134 1.63 1.50 7.28
N SER A 135 0.47 0.88 7.11
CA SER A 135 0.01 0.28 5.85
C SER A 135 -1.04 1.20 5.23
N VAL A 136 -0.86 1.51 3.95
CA VAL A 136 -1.81 2.29 3.17
C VAL A 136 -2.35 1.41 2.05
N VAL A 137 -3.66 1.24 2.01
CA VAL A 137 -4.37 0.54 0.93
C VAL A 137 -5.19 1.55 0.16
N LEU A 138 -4.92 1.68 -1.13
CA LEU A 138 -5.66 2.54 -2.05
C LEU A 138 -6.54 1.66 -2.94
N TYR A 139 -7.86 1.75 -2.77
CA TYR A 139 -8.82 1.06 -3.62
C TYR A 139 -8.99 1.82 -4.93
N LEU A 140 -8.77 1.14 -6.06
CA LEU A 140 -8.91 1.68 -7.41
C LEU A 140 -10.21 1.22 -8.10
N THR A 141 -10.93 0.26 -7.51
CA THR A 141 -12.22 -0.24 -8.01
C THR A 141 -13.19 -0.42 -6.84
N GLU A 142 -14.49 -0.29 -7.10
CA GLU A 142 -15.57 -0.39 -6.10
C GLU A 142 -16.66 -1.39 -6.50
N ASP A 143 -16.64 -1.89 -7.73
CA ASP A 143 -17.66 -2.75 -8.34
C ASP A 143 -17.43 -4.25 -8.05
N PHE A 144 -17.20 -4.58 -6.78
CA PHE A 144 -17.00 -5.97 -6.35
C PHE A 144 -17.73 -6.28 -5.05
N GLU A 145 -18.09 -7.54 -4.87
CA GLU A 145 -18.63 -8.09 -3.62
C GLU A 145 -17.55 -8.91 -2.89
N GLY A 146 -17.51 -8.80 -1.57
CA GLY A 146 -16.48 -9.49 -0.76
C GLY A 146 -15.16 -8.72 -0.71
N GLY A 147 -14.04 -9.45 -0.67
CA GLY A 147 -12.67 -8.86 -0.68
C GLY A 147 -12.37 -7.93 0.50
N ARG A 148 -12.97 -8.21 1.66
CA ARG A 148 -12.79 -7.38 2.85
C ARG A 148 -11.34 -7.43 3.34
N THR A 149 -10.81 -6.27 3.72
CA THR A 149 -9.62 -6.14 4.56
C THR A 149 -10.11 -6.06 6.00
N GLU A 150 -9.82 -7.07 6.80
CA GLU A 150 -10.28 -7.19 8.19
C GLU A 150 -9.10 -7.10 9.17
#